data_3d190d546add80cf8179639d3b2ddb6e
#
_entry.id   3d190d546add80cf8179639d3b2ddb6e
#
_cell.length_a   1.000
_cell.length_b   1.000
_cell.length_c   1.000
_cell.angle_alpha   90.00
_cell.angle_beta   90.00
_cell.angle_gamma   90.00
#
_symmetry.space_group_name_H-M   'P 1'
#
loop_
_entity.id
_entity.type
_entity.pdbx_description
1 polymer ?
#
loop_
_entity_poly.entity_id
_entity_poly.type
_entity_poly.pdbx_seq_one_letter_code
_entity_poly.pdbx_strand_id
1 'polypeptide(L)'
;MIVKTNSLEFDDRIRKVSLALSKDADVKIFALLNDNTEKDDITSYRIHYHSFSLRSRALFPSKKLLLLKTLEFYLKVIMHVRKYDVLWANDENTFLFPLFAKKNKTVWDLHEIPELFLNNKCKWIFHYIERKSLKILHANPFRLDYLYEQGVISDKSKHSYIRNYPDHIFLEKCIESPVYERFIKWLKGEKYVYIQGVEQKDRYPFNSIACVLDATNYKVVIIGGLDSDEKVELEKKYGDKFKERVFLAGWTNQLSLSLYLKDAIFTVILYTKDTPNNRYCEANRFYQACSLAIPIICGSNESMKSIVDEFKMGVYLESDGRDLHELIGAVKMVDSNYSLYKDNSIQCRKMFIWDENMVKKEWWDK
;
A
#
# COMPACT_ATOMS: atom_id res chain seq x y z
N MET A 1 2.84 -2.56 -22.83
CA MET A 1 1.74 -3.37 -22.26
C MET A 1 1.93 -3.52 -20.77
N ILE A 2 0.92 -3.22 -19.97
CA ILE A 2 0.92 -3.39 -18.52
C ILE A 2 -0.04 -4.53 -18.15
N VAL A 3 0.34 -5.41 -17.23
CA VAL A 3 -0.51 -6.49 -16.74
C VAL A 3 -0.59 -6.50 -15.21
N LYS A 4 -1.80 -6.72 -14.68
CA LYS A 4 -2.11 -6.75 -13.25
C LYS A 4 -3.21 -7.76 -12.93
N THR A 5 -3.07 -8.51 -11.86
CA THR A 5 -4.04 -9.55 -11.46
C THR A 5 -5.14 -9.08 -10.52
N ASN A 6 -5.18 -7.80 -10.17
CA ASN A 6 -6.22 -7.19 -9.35
C ASN A 6 -6.97 -6.10 -10.12
N SER A 7 -8.10 -5.67 -9.58
CA SER A 7 -8.81 -4.47 -10.05
C SER A 7 -7.92 -3.22 -9.98
N LEU A 8 -8.15 -2.30 -10.90
CA LEU A 8 -7.42 -1.02 -10.97
C LEU A 8 -7.99 0.02 -10.00
N GLU A 9 -9.21 -0.13 -9.55
CA GLU A 9 -9.93 0.87 -8.74
C GLU A 9 -9.15 1.33 -7.51
N PHE A 10 -8.43 0.40 -6.89
CA PHE A 10 -7.66 0.66 -5.66
C PHE A 10 -6.15 0.63 -5.86
N ASP A 11 -5.68 0.53 -7.11
CA ASP A 11 -4.24 0.44 -7.41
C ASP A 11 -3.67 1.76 -7.93
N ASP A 12 -3.39 2.67 -7.01
CA ASP A 12 -2.83 3.97 -7.31
C ASP A 12 -1.43 3.90 -7.95
N ARG A 13 -0.64 2.85 -7.67
CA ARG A 13 0.69 2.66 -8.27
C ARG A 13 0.60 2.43 -9.77
N ILE A 14 -0.32 1.57 -10.22
CA ILE A 14 -0.53 1.32 -11.66
C ILE A 14 -0.94 2.60 -12.36
N ARG A 15 -1.84 3.38 -11.78
CA ARG A 15 -2.26 4.67 -12.33
C ARG A 15 -1.06 5.60 -12.54
N LYS A 16 -0.24 5.81 -11.53
CA LYS A 16 0.93 6.69 -11.58
C LYS A 16 1.98 6.22 -12.60
N VAL A 17 2.31 4.94 -12.57
CA VAL A 17 3.27 4.33 -13.52
C VAL A 17 2.72 4.42 -14.95
N SER A 18 1.45 4.13 -15.17
CA SER A 18 0.83 4.21 -16.50
C SER A 18 0.86 5.62 -17.07
N LEU A 19 0.56 6.61 -16.24
CA LEU A 19 0.60 8.03 -16.64
C LEU A 19 2.03 8.48 -16.97
N ALA A 20 3.02 8.06 -16.17
CA ALA A 20 4.43 8.34 -16.46
C ALA A 20 4.87 7.73 -17.80
N LEU A 21 4.54 6.45 -18.04
CA LEU A 21 4.89 5.74 -19.27
C LEU A 21 4.15 6.31 -20.51
N SER A 22 2.92 6.80 -20.34
CA SER A 22 2.11 7.32 -21.47
C SER A 22 2.64 8.60 -22.09
N LYS A 23 3.61 9.24 -21.47
CA LYS A 23 4.28 10.42 -22.06
C LYS A 23 5.18 10.06 -23.25
N ASP A 24 5.74 8.85 -23.22
CA ASP A 24 6.74 8.40 -24.20
C ASP A 24 6.29 7.13 -24.97
N ALA A 25 5.17 6.51 -24.61
CA ALA A 25 4.71 5.26 -25.20
C ALA A 25 3.18 5.13 -25.28
N ASP A 26 2.70 4.34 -26.24
CA ASP A 26 1.29 3.89 -26.27
C ASP A 26 1.09 2.80 -25.22
N VAL A 27 0.34 3.11 -24.16
CA VAL A 27 0.12 2.24 -23.00
C VAL A 27 -1.23 1.53 -23.10
N LYS A 28 -1.19 0.20 -23.00
CA LYS A 28 -2.38 -0.65 -22.84
C LYS A 28 -2.32 -1.44 -21.56
N ILE A 29 -3.36 -1.37 -20.75
CA ILE A 29 -3.45 -2.07 -19.47
C ILE A 29 -4.38 -3.27 -19.59
N PHE A 30 -3.97 -4.39 -19.01
CA PHE A 30 -4.78 -5.61 -18.87
C PHE A 30 -4.90 -5.96 -17.39
N ALA A 31 -6.11 -5.95 -16.87
CA ALA A 31 -6.38 -6.16 -15.45
C ALA A 31 -7.48 -7.21 -15.23
N LEU A 32 -7.57 -7.71 -13.99
CA LEU A 32 -8.70 -8.53 -13.57
C LEU A 32 -9.76 -7.66 -12.89
N LEU A 33 -11.04 -7.98 -13.15
CA LEU A 33 -12.15 -7.50 -12.33
C LEU A 33 -12.21 -8.30 -11.03
N ASN A 34 -12.53 -7.64 -9.92
CA ASN A 34 -12.77 -8.33 -8.65
C ASN A 34 -14.10 -9.08 -8.66
N ASP A 35 -15.12 -8.48 -9.24
CA ASP A 35 -16.38 -9.14 -9.54
C ASP A 35 -16.97 -8.60 -10.86
N ASN A 36 -18.08 -9.21 -11.31
CA ASN A 36 -18.72 -8.83 -12.57
C ASN A 36 -19.53 -7.52 -12.47
N THR A 37 -19.61 -6.90 -11.30
CA THR A 37 -20.33 -5.66 -11.04
C THR A 37 -19.42 -4.43 -11.06
N GLU A 38 -18.10 -4.62 -11.01
CA GLU A 38 -17.13 -3.54 -11.18
C GLU A 38 -17.30 -2.90 -12.56
N LYS A 39 -17.67 -1.65 -12.57
CA LYS A 39 -17.63 -0.85 -13.79
C LYS A 39 -16.24 -0.29 -13.98
N ASP A 40 -15.77 -0.36 -15.20
CA ASP A 40 -14.53 0.26 -15.60
C ASP A 40 -14.64 1.79 -15.44
N ASP A 41 -14.24 2.33 -14.29
CA ASP A 41 -14.13 3.76 -14.11
C ASP A 41 -12.82 4.26 -14.76
N ILE A 42 -12.92 4.52 -16.05
CA ILE A 42 -11.82 4.99 -16.91
C ILE A 42 -11.41 6.43 -16.56
N THR A 43 -12.24 7.16 -15.82
CA THR A 43 -12.06 8.61 -15.62
C THR A 43 -10.78 8.97 -14.87
N SER A 44 -10.30 8.09 -14.00
CA SER A 44 -9.06 8.31 -13.24
C SER A 44 -7.80 7.94 -14.03
N TYR A 45 -7.88 7.07 -15.03
CA TYR A 45 -6.70 6.53 -15.72
C TYR A 45 -6.33 7.24 -17.02
N ARG A 46 -7.26 7.86 -17.74
CA ARG A 46 -7.05 8.47 -19.07
C ARG A 46 -6.32 7.58 -20.08
N ILE A 47 -6.26 6.28 -19.83
CA ILE A 47 -5.52 5.28 -20.60
C ILE A 47 -6.47 4.12 -20.86
N HIS A 48 -6.41 3.55 -22.05
CA HIS A 48 -7.21 2.37 -22.39
C HIS A 48 -6.81 1.17 -21.56
N TYR A 49 -7.78 0.53 -20.90
CA TYR A 49 -7.55 -0.73 -20.26
C TYR A 49 -8.60 -1.78 -20.65
N HIS A 50 -8.18 -3.03 -20.56
CA HIS A 50 -9.01 -4.20 -20.77
C HIS A 50 -9.12 -4.98 -19.47
N SER A 51 -10.34 -5.22 -19.03
CA SER A 51 -10.60 -6.00 -17.84
C SER A 51 -11.15 -7.38 -18.19
N PHE A 52 -10.79 -8.37 -17.38
CA PHE A 52 -11.20 -9.76 -17.58
C PHE A 52 -11.80 -10.32 -16.28
N SER A 53 -12.92 -11.03 -16.43
CA SER A 53 -13.40 -11.97 -15.41
C SER A 53 -12.79 -13.35 -15.64
N LEU A 54 -12.51 -14.10 -14.57
CA LEU A 54 -11.99 -15.47 -14.67
C LEU A 54 -13.09 -16.49 -14.34
N ARG A 55 -13.27 -17.48 -15.22
CA ARG A 55 -14.16 -18.62 -14.96
C ARG A 55 -13.68 -19.46 -13.78
N SER A 56 -12.38 -19.70 -13.70
CA SER A 56 -11.75 -20.40 -12.58
C SER A 56 -11.97 -19.68 -11.23
N ARG A 57 -12.07 -18.35 -11.20
CA ARG A 57 -12.37 -17.59 -9.99
C ARG A 57 -13.82 -17.74 -9.55
N ALA A 58 -14.74 -17.77 -10.50
CA ALA A 58 -16.16 -18.01 -10.23
C ALA A 58 -16.42 -19.42 -9.68
N LEU A 59 -15.72 -20.44 -10.23
CA LEU A 59 -15.85 -21.84 -9.80
C LEU A 59 -15.13 -22.15 -8.48
N PHE A 60 -13.98 -21.50 -8.25
CA PHE A 60 -13.13 -21.71 -7.07
C PHE A 60 -12.83 -20.37 -6.39
N PRO A 61 -13.78 -19.83 -5.61
CA PRO A 61 -13.56 -18.61 -4.86
C PRO A 61 -12.41 -18.80 -3.85
N SER A 62 -11.85 -17.72 -3.36
CA SER A 62 -10.70 -17.69 -2.44
C SER A 62 -9.34 -18.04 -3.08
N LYS A 63 -8.31 -18.23 -2.24
CA LYS A 63 -6.90 -18.48 -2.64
C LYS A 63 -6.65 -19.88 -3.25
N LYS A 64 -7.67 -20.74 -3.37
CA LYS A 64 -7.51 -22.07 -3.95
C LYS A 64 -7.23 -22.01 -5.46
N LEU A 65 -6.38 -22.92 -5.93
CA LEU A 65 -5.99 -23.07 -7.35
C LEU A 65 -5.45 -21.77 -7.99
N LEU A 66 -4.63 -21.02 -7.26
CA LEU A 66 -4.08 -19.77 -7.72
C LEU A 66 -3.33 -19.91 -9.07
N LEU A 67 -2.55 -20.98 -9.23
CA LEU A 67 -1.83 -21.27 -10.48
C LEU A 67 -2.78 -21.41 -11.69
N LEU A 68 -3.92 -22.08 -11.53
CA LEU A 68 -4.93 -22.20 -12.60
C LEU A 68 -5.51 -20.83 -12.98
N LYS A 69 -5.79 -19.98 -12.00
CA LYS A 69 -6.29 -18.62 -12.23
C LYS A 69 -5.26 -17.76 -12.95
N THR A 70 -4.00 -17.85 -12.52
CA THR A 70 -2.88 -17.15 -13.16
C THR A 70 -2.70 -17.61 -14.63
N LEU A 71 -2.81 -18.91 -14.88
CA LEU A 71 -2.72 -19.46 -16.23
C LEU A 71 -3.91 -19.01 -17.11
N GLU A 72 -5.15 -19.04 -16.59
CA GLU A 72 -6.33 -18.55 -17.32
C GLU A 72 -6.18 -17.08 -17.69
N PHE A 73 -5.71 -16.24 -16.74
CA PHE A 73 -5.46 -14.83 -17.00
C PHE A 73 -4.39 -14.63 -18.07
N TYR A 74 -3.27 -15.32 -17.93
CA TYR A 74 -2.20 -15.29 -18.93
C TYR A 74 -2.72 -15.62 -20.33
N LEU A 75 -3.45 -16.73 -20.49
CA LEU A 75 -4.01 -17.13 -21.78
C LEU A 75 -4.99 -16.09 -22.35
N LYS A 76 -5.87 -15.54 -21.52
CA LYS A 76 -6.80 -14.48 -21.96
C LYS A 76 -6.06 -13.24 -22.46
N VAL A 77 -5.04 -12.77 -21.74
CA VAL A 77 -4.27 -11.60 -22.16
C VAL A 77 -3.52 -11.84 -23.47
N ILE A 78 -2.81 -12.98 -23.62
CA ILE A 78 -2.01 -13.24 -24.82
C ILE A 78 -2.87 -13.43 -26.07
N MET A 79 -4.14 -13.85 -25.93
CA MET A 79 -5.08 -13.93 -27.05
C MET A 79 -5.49 -12.55 -27.57
N HIS A 80 -5.42 -11.50 -26.73
CA HIS A 80 -5.78 -10.12 -27.11
C HIS A 80 -4.57 -9.29 -27.56
N VAL A 81 -3.34 -9.74 -27.26
CA VAL A 81 -2.12 -9.00 -27.56
C VAL A 81 -1.25 -9.75 -28.54
N ARG A 82 -1.21 -9.26 -29.79
CA ARG A 82 -0.33 -9.85 -30.81
C ARG A 82 1.11 -9.35 -30.76
N LYS A 83 1.32 -8.08 -30.38
CA LYS A 83 2.65 -7.45 -30.32
C LYS A 83 2.73 -6.43 -29.19
N TYR A 84 3.85 -6.36 -28.54
CA TYR A 84 4.25 -5.30 -27.60
C TYR A 84 5.77 -5.13 -27.67
N ASP A 85 6.24 -3.90 -27.43
CA ASP A 85 7.68 -3.63 -27.38
C ASP A 85 8.21 -3.91 -25.98
N VAL A 86 7.49 -3.44 -24.94
CA VAL A 86 7.81 -3.68 -23.55
C VAL A 86 6.59 -4.21 -22.80
N LEU A 87 6.82 -5.18 -21.93
CA LEU A 87 5.89 -5.72 -20.97
C LEU A 87 6.23 -5.18 -19.58
N TRP A 88 5.28 -4.55 -18.92
CA TRP A 88 5.35 -4.19 -17.52
C TRP A 88 4.41 -5.09 -16.71
N ALA A 89 4.98 -6.09 -16.03
CA ALA A 89 4.25 -7.07 -15.25
C ALA A 89 4.24 -6.65 -13.78
N ASN A 90 3.09 -6.68 -13.13
CA ASN A 90 2.93 -6.23 -11.75
C ASN A 90 2.59 -7.40 -10.83
N ASP A 91 3.27 -7.46 -9.69
CA ASP A 91 3.16 -8.47 -8.64
C ASP A 91 3.64 -9.89 -9.01
N GLU A 92 3.77 -10.70 -7.97
CA GLU A 92 4.16 -12.11 -8.07
C GLU A 92 3.21 -12.91 -8.96
N ASN A 93 1.90 -12.67 -8.84
CA ASN A 93 0.88 -13.41 -9.58
C ASN A 93 0.93 -13.21 -11.11
N THR A 94 1.76 -12.30 -11.61
CA THR A 94 1.98 -12.13 -13.04
C THR A 94 3.24 -12.85 -13.56
N PHE A 95 3.90 -13.68 -12.76
CA PHE A 95 5.20 -14.28 -13.08
C PHE A 95 5.23 -15.07 -14.40
N LEU A 96 4.11 -15.61 -14.87
CA LEU A 96 4.04 -16.30 -16.17
C LEU A 96 4.35 -15.36 -17.34
N PHE A 97 4.04 -14.07 -17.21
CA PHE A 97 4.33 -13.11 -18.27
C PHE A 97 5.85 -12.90 -18.47
N PRO A 98 6.65 -12.52 -17.44
CA PRO A 98 8.07 -12.44 -17.59
C PRO A 98 8.73 -13.80 -17.90
N LEU A 99 8.18 -14.90 -17.39
CA LEU A 99 8.68 -16.25 -17.64
C LEU A 99 8.66 -16.59 -19.14
N PHE A 100 7.57 -16.29 -19.85
CA PHE A 100 7.39 -16.60 -21.27
C PHE A 100 7.68 -15.42 -22.21
N ALA A 101 7.95 -14.24 -21.70
CA ALA A 101 8.32 -13.08 -22.51
C ALA A 101 9.63 -13.32 -23.28
N LYS A 102 9.83 -12.57 -24.37
CA LYS A 102 11.14 -12.52 -25.06
C LYS A 102 12.16 -11.83 -24.15
N LYS A 103 13.44 -12.23 -24.34
CA LYS A 103 14.56 -11.63 -23.60
C LYS A 103 14.60 -10.11 -23.79
N ASN A 104 14.91 -9.39 -22.73
CA ASN A 104 15.03 -7.92 -22.70
C ASN A 104 13.76 -7.19 -23.18
N LYS A 105 12.58 -7.68 -22.80
CA LYS A 105 11.30 -7.03 -23.10
C LYS A 105 10.41 -6.83 -21.88
N THR A 106 10.89 -7.16 -20.68
CA THR A 106 10.06 -7.13 -19.48
C THR A 106 10.68 -6.29 -18.38
N VAL A 107 9.86 -5.41 -17.81
CA VAL A 107 10.03 -4.86 -16.47
C VAL A 107 9.06 -5.59 -15.55
N TRP A 108 9.56 -6.18 -14.46
CA TRP A 108 8.73 -6.87 -13.47
C TRP A 108 8.68 -6.06 -12.18
N ASP A 109 7.53 -5.51 -11.87
CA ASP A 109 7.29 -4.61 -10.73
C ASP A 109 6.64 -5.38 -9.57
N LEU A 110 7.43 -5.71 -8.57
CA LEU A 110 7.04 -6.48 -7.38
C LEU A 110 6.63 -5.51 -6.26
N HIS A 111 5.34 -5.43 -6.00
CA HIS A 111 4.80 -4.59 -4.93
C HIS A 111 4.99 -5.21 -3.55
N GLU A 112 5.10 -6.54 -3.50
CA GLU A 112 5.34 -7.32 -2.29
C GLU A 112 6.51 -8.27 -2.49
N ILE A 113 7.00 -8.85 -1.40
CA ILE A 113 8.00 -9.92 -1.45
C ILE A 113 7.35 -11.15 -2.08
N PRO A 114 7.91 -11.71 -3.16
CA PRO A 114 7.33 -12.84 -3.85
C PRO A 114 7.61 -14.14 -3.08
N GLU A 115 6.71 -14.51 -2.18
CA GLU A 115 6.86 -15.64 -1.23
C GLU A 115 7.11 -16.98 -1.93
N LEU A 116 6.53 -17.20 -3.12
CA LEU A 116 6.77 -18.40 -3.91
C LEU A 116 8.26 -18.65 -4.13
N PHE A 117 9.05 -17.62 -4.36
CA PHE A 117 10.46 -17.71 -4.70
C PHE A 117 11.40 -17.71 -3.48
N LEU A 118 10.88 -17.52 -2.29
CA LEU A 118 11.62 -17.80 -1.05
C LEU A 118 11.86 -19.31 -0.87
N ASN A 119 11.00 -20.14 -1.50
CA ASN A 119 11.22 -21.57 -1.52
C ASN A 119 12.41 -21.92 -2.43
N ASN A 120 13.41 -22.60 -1.89
CA ASN A 120 14.63 -22.99 -2.61
C ASN A 120 14.35 -23.77 -3.91
N LYS A 121 13.24 -24.55 -3.96
CA LYS A 121 12.82 -25.29 -5.16
C LYS A 121 12.34 -24.39 -6.30
N CYS A 122 12.00 -23.13 -6.01
CA CYS A 122 11.46 -22.19 -6.99
C CYS A 122 12.42 -21.06 -7.36
N LYS A 123 13.53 -20.88 -6.64
CA LYS A 123 14.53 -19.81 -6.91
C LYS A 123 15.07 -19.82 -8.33
N TRP A 124 15.29 -21.00 -8.91
CA TRP A 124 15.79 -21.10 -10.28
C TRP A 124 14.85 -20.46 -11.31
N ILE A 125 13.53 -20.46 -11.05
CA ILE A 125 12.54 -19.79 -11.91
C ILE A 125 12.76 -18.27 -11.84
N PHE A 126 12.97 -17.75 -10.63
CA PHE A 126 13.25 -16.32 -10.44
C PHE A 126 14.54 -15.92 -11.15
N HIS A 127 15.63 -16.68 -10.97
CA HIS A 127 16.91 -16.43 -11.67
C HIS A 127 16.78 -16.51 -13.21
N TYR A 128 15.90 -17.39 -13.71
CA TYR A 128 15.64 -17.45 -15.14
C TYR A 128 14.90 -16.18 -15.62
N ILE A 129 13.88 -15.72 -14.89
CA ILE A 129 13.16 -14.47 -15.17
C ILE A 129 14.12 -13.27 -15.10
N GLU A 130 14.93 -13.20 -14.04
CA GLU A 130 15.92 -12.14 -13.80
C GLU A 130 16.86 -11.97 -15.01
N ARG A 131 17.44 -13.06 -15.49
CA ARG A 131 18.34 -13.02 -16.67
C ARG A 131 17.67 -12.53 -17.94
N LYS A 132 16.36 -12.75 -18.07
CA LYS A 132 15.57 -12.34 -19.25
C LYS A 132 15.00 -10.94 -19.15
N SER A 133 14.81 -10.43 -17.96
CA SER A 133 14.18 -9.14 -17.72
C SER A 133 15.11 -7.97 -18.09
N LEU A 134 14.51 -6.86 -18.47
CA LEU A 134 15.18 -5.56 -18.56
C LEU A 134 15.51 -5.07 -17.15
N LYS A 135 14.50 -5.07 -16.28
CA LYS A 135 14.59 -4.62 -14.90
C LYS A 135 13.57 -5.35 -14.04
N ILE A 136 13.90 -5.55 -12.76
CA ILE A 136 12.97 -5.99 -11.72
C ILE A 136 12.91 -4.89 -10.67
N LEU A 137 11.70 -4.42 -10.35
CA LEU A 137 11.46 -3.32 -9.44
C LEU A 137 10.86 -3.84 -8.14
N HIS A 138 11.24 -3.24 -7.04
CA HIS A 138 10.72 -3.54 -5.70
C HIS A 138 10.03 -2.34 -5.10
N ALA A 139 9.19 -2.53 -4.09
CA ALA A 139 8.50 -1.43 -3.44
C ALA A 139 9.44 -0.53 -2.62
N ASN A 140 10.55 -1.10 -2.10
CA ASN A 140 11.54 -0.37 -1.32
C ASN A 140 12.91 -1.09 -1.28
N PRO A 141 13.99 -0.43 -0.86
CA PRO A 141 15.33 -1.03 -0.81
C PRO A 141 15.44 -2.19 0.19
N PHE A 142 14.74 -2.16 1.31
CA PHE A 142 14.80 -3.22 2.33
C PHE A 142 14.28 -4.56 1.79
N ARG A 143 13.21 -4.55 0.99
CA ARG A 143 12.71 -5.75 0.30
C ARG A 143 13.69 -6.29 -0.72
N LEU A 144 14.37 -5.40 -1.46
CA LEU A 144 15.41 -5.78 -2.41
C LEU A 144 16.58 -6.45 -1.68
N ASP A 145 17.09 -5.83 -0.62
CA ASP A 145 18.22 -6.35 0.15
C ASP A 145 17.88 -7.67 0.82
N TYR A 146 16.70 -7.80 1.41
CA TYR A 146 16.23 -9.06 1.97
C TYR A 146 16.21 -10.19 0.93
N LEU A 147 15.66 -9.95 -0.27
CA LEU A 147 15.62 -10.96 -1.33
C LEU A 147 17.02 -11.35 -1.81
N TYR A 148 17.97 -10.42 -1.83
CA TYR A 148 19.37 -10.69 -2.13
C TYR A 148 20.02 -11.56 -1.06
N GLU A 149 19.84 -11.24 0.22
CA GLU A 149 20.33 -12.03 1.36
C GLU A 149 19.74 -13.44 1.39
N GLN A 150 18.46 -13.58 0.98
CA GLN A 150 17.83 -14.89 0.85
C GLN A 150 18.30 -15.67 -0.41
N GLY A 151 19.17 -15.12 -1.25
CA GLY A 151 19.64 -15.74 -2.49
C GLY A 151 18.54 -15.92 -3.55
N VAL A 152 17.49 -15.10 -3.52
CA VAL A 152 16.47 -15.02 -4.56
C VAL A 152 16.97 -14.14 -5.71
N ILE A 153 17.68 -13.08 -5.39
CA ILE A 153 18.34 -12.19 -6.36
C ILE A 153 19.77 -12.67 -6.56
N SER A 154 20.18 -12.87 -7.83
CA SER A 154 21.54 -13.26 -8.20
C SER A 154 22.37 -12.10 -8.77
N ASP A 155 21.74 -11.13 -9.40
CA ASP A 155 22.39 -9.97 -10.03
C ASP A 155 21.69 -8.66 -9.65
N LYS A 156 22.21 -7.97 -8.62
CA LYS A 156 21.64 -6.68 -8.16
C LYS A 156 21.57 -5.62 -9.27
N SER A 157 22.39 -5.68 -10.31
CA SER A 157 22.36 -4.69 -11.40
C SER A 157 21.04 -4.70 -12.18
N LYS A 158 20.32 -5.82 -12.15
CA LYS A 158 19.00 -5.99 -12.75
C LYS A 158 17.87 -5.43 -11.90
N HIS A 159 18.14 -5.03 -10.67
CA HIS A 159 17.14 -4.60 -9.70
C HIS A 159 17.18 -3.12 -9.41
N SER A 160 16.04 -2.57 -9.04
CA SER A 160 15.85 -1.22 -8.51
C SER A 160 14.61 -1.18 -7.63
N TYR A 161 14.23 -0.01 -7.16
CA TYR A 161 12.98 0.14 -6.39
C TYR A 161 12.25 1.42 -6.75
N ILE A 162 10.93 1.42 -6.55
CA ILE A 162 10.06 2.59 -6.62
C ILE A 162 9.20 2.60 -5.37
N ARG A 163 9.31 3.64 -4.56
CA ARG A 163 8.43 3.86 -3.42
C ARG A 163 7.05 4.37 -3.87
N ASN A 164 5.99 3.91 -3.21
CA ASN A 164 4.63 4.25 -3.61
C ASN A 164 4.15 5.56 -2.96
N TYR A 165 4.86 6.65 -3.21
CA TYR A 165 4.49 7.97 -2.71
C TYR A 165 3.15 8.43 -3.28
N PRO A 166 2.31 9.17 -2.52
CA PRO A 166 1.12 9.80 -3.06
C PRO A 166 1.47 10.90 -4.08
N ASP A 167 0.62 11.09 -5.07
CA ASP A 167 0.77 12.13 -6.07
C ASP A 167 -0.05 13.39 -5.75
N HIS A 168 0.07 14.40 -6.60
CA HIS A 168 -0.70 15.65 -6.47
C HIS A 168 -2.22 15.42 -6.54
N ILE A 169 -2.68 14.40 -7.25
CA ILE A 169 -4.10 14.08 -7.31
C ILE A 169 -4.64 13.69 -5.93
N PHE A 170 -3.90 12.89 -5.19
CA PHE A 170 -4.25 12.56 -3.80
C PHE A 170 -4.27 13.79 -2.88
N LEU A 171 -3.35 14.73 -3.09
CA LEU A 171 -3.22 15.93 -2.24
C LEU A 171 -4.27 17.00 -2.55
N GLU A 172 -4.65 17.15 -3.82
CA GLU A 172 -5.46 18.26 -4.32
C GLU A 172 -6.92 17.90 -4.58
N LYS A 173 -7.18 16.67 -5.06
CA LYS A 173 -8.54 16.20 -5.34
C LYS A 173 -9.19 15.64 -4.08
N CYS A 174 -9.98 16.48 -3.44
CA CYS A 174 -10.78 16.08 -2.28
C CYS A 174 -12.20 15.76 -2.74
N ILE A 175 -12.59 14.49 -2.73
CA ILE A 175 -13.97 14.07 -3.00
C ILE A 175 -14.71 13.98 -1.68
N GLU A 176 -15.57 14.95 -1.42
CA GLU A 176 -16.47 14.91 -0.26
C GLU A 176 -17.53 13.82 -0.43
N SER A 177 -17.93 13.25 0.68
CA SER A 177 -18.97 12.22 0.72
C SER A 177 -19.94 12.48 1.87
N PRO A 178 -21.16 11.92 1.82
CA PRO A 178 -22.09 12.02 2.95
C PRO A 178 -21.53 11.47 4.27
N VAL A 179 -20.57 10.54 4.19
CA VAL A 179 -19.86 10.02 5.37
C VAL A 179 -18.90 11.07 5.93
N TYR A 180 -18.20 11.81 5.08
CA TYR A 180 -17.32 12.89 5.51
C TYR A 180 -18.11 14.02 6.18
N GLU A 181 -19.26 14.42 5.63
CA GLU A 181 -20.12 15.41 6.27
C GLU A 181 -20.60 14.97 7.67
N ARG A 182 -20.97 13.68 7.83
CA ARG A 182 -21.31 13.11 9.15
C ARG A 182 -20.13 13.13 10.10
N PHE A 183 -18.92 12.83 9.59
CA PHE A 183 -17.70 12.90 10.37
C PHE A 183 -17.45 14.31 10.91
N ILE A 184 -17.53 15.35 10.08
CA ILE A 184 -17.34 16.75 10.49
C ILE A 184 -18.38 17.17 11.53
N LYS A 185 -19.66 16.81 11.32
CA LYS A 185 -20.72 17.09 12.30
C LYS A 185 -20.49 16.41 13.65
N TRP A 186 -20.00 15.16 13.63
CA TRP A 186 -19.67 14.41 14.84
C TRP A 186 -18.41 14.95 15.52
N LEU A 187 -17.42 15.38 14.75
CA LEU A 187 -16.12 15.88 15.26
C LEU A 187 -16.28 17.17 16.08
N LYS A 188 -17.16 18.07 15.66
CA LYS A 188 -17.46 19.36 16.35
C LYS A 188 -16.22 20.23 16.60
N GLY A 189 -15.20 20.14 15.72
CA GLY A 189 -13.95 20.89 15.86
C GLY A 189 -12.97 20.34 16.92
N GLU A 190 -13.26 19.19 17.52
CA GLU A 190 -12.35 18.57 18.48
C GLU A 190 -11.14 17.94 17.80
N LYS A 191 -10.03 17.79 18.54
CA LYS A 191 -8.82 17.12 18.08
C LYS A 191 -9.06 15.63 17.87
N TYR A 192 -8.43 15.06 16.85
CA TYR A 192 -8.62 13.64 16.53
C TYR A 192 -7.35 12.97 16.01
N VAL A 193 -7.32 11.65 16.12
CA VAL A 193 -6.32 10.74 15.60
C VAL A 193 -6.90 9.97 14.43
N TYR A 194 -6.13 9.81 13.36
CA TYR A 194 -6.49 9.05 12.18
C TYR A 194 -5.92 7.64 12.24
N ILE A 195 -6.76 6.63 12.04
CA ILE A 195 -6.37 5.22 11.96
C ILE A 195 -7.00 4.60 10.72
N GLN A 196 -6.22 3.89 9.92
CA GLN A 196 -6.68 3.29 8.67
C GLN A 196 -6.33 1.81 8.58
N GLY A 197 -7.28 1.00 8.06
CA GLY A 197 -7.04 -0.37 7.66
C GLY A 197 -6.76 -1.29 8.83
N VAL A 198 -7.58 -1.25 9.86
CA VAL A 198 -7.50 -2.10 11.06
C VAL A 198 -8.52 -3.24 11.03
N GLU A 199 -8.88 -3.71 9.84
CA GLU A 199 -9.73 -4.89 9.65
C GLU A 199 -9.00 -6.22 9.82
N GLN A 200 -7.67 -6.20 9.92
CA GLN A 200 -6.82 -7.39 10.04
C GLN A 200 -6.10 -7.40 11.39
N LYS A 201 -6.07 -8.55 12.05
CA LYS A 201 -5.45 -8.74 13.38
C LYS A 201 -3.94 -8.47 13.40
N ASP A 202 -3.26 -8.63 12.26
CA ASP A 202 -1.83 -8.33 12.10
C ASP A 202 -1.48 -6.83 12.19
N ARG A 203 -2.50 -5.97 12.38
CA ARG A 203 -2.37 -4.51 12.55
C ARG A 203 -2.76 -4.04 13.95
N TYR A 204 -2.93 -4.96 14.89
CA TYR A 204 -3.30 -4.69 16.29
C TYR A 204 -4.47 -3.70 16.44
N PRO A 205 -5.69 -4.03 15.93
CA PRO A 205 -6.83 -3.10 15.93
C PRO A 205 -7.17 -2.57 17.31
N PHE A 206 -7.26 -3.47 18.30
CA PHE A 206 -7.52 -3.10 19.68
C PHE A 206 -6.49 -2.11 20.22
N ASN A 207 -5.20 -2.46 20.15
CA ASN A 207 -4.13 -1.63 20.70
C ASN A 207 -4.02 -0.27 19.99
N SER A 208 -4.25 -0.22 18.66
CA SER A 208 -4.23 1.01 17.88
C SER A 208 -5.26 2.04 18.34
N ILE A 209 -6.41 1.58 18.82
CA ILE A 209 -7.51 2.43 19.30
C ILE A 209 -7.38 2.68 20.79
N ALA A 210 -7.15 1.63 21.58
CA ALA A 210 -7.05 1.67 23.02
C ALA A 210 -5.99 2.66 23.51
N CYS A 211 -4.81 2.69 22.86
CA CYS A 211 -3.76 3.61 23.27
C CYS A 211 -4.16 5.08 23.20
N VAL A 212 -4.97 5.46 22.21
CA VAL A 212 -5.47 6.84 22.08
C VAL A 212 -6.55 7.12 23.14
N LEU A 213 -7.48 6.17 23.33
CA LEU A 213 -8.55 6.32 24.31
C LEU A 213 -8.01 6.39 25.75
N ASP A 214 -6.95 5.66 26.07
CA ASP A 214 -6.35 5.63 27.41
C ASP A 214 -5.39 6.80 27.66
N ALA A 215 -4.67 7.29 26.63
CA ALA A 215 -3.64 8.30 26.79
C ALA A 215 -4.14 9.74 26.64
N THR A 216 -5.24 9.97 25.92
CA THR A 216 -5.71 11.31 25.53
C THR A 216 -7.23 11.47 25.69
N ASN A 217 -7.70 12.71 25.46
CA ASN A 217 -9.12 13.01 25.24
C ASN A 217 -9.47 13.17 23.75
N TYR A 218 -8.57 12.83 22.83
CA TYR A 218 -8.81 12.98 21.41
C TYR A 218 -9.85 11.99 20.89
N LYS A 219 -10.58 12.41 19.86
CA LYS A 219 -11.44 11.53 19.07
C LYS A 219 -10.59 10.65 18.16
N VAL A 220 -11.18 9.56 17.66
CA VAL A 220 -10.53 8.63 16.73
C VAL A 220 -11.41 8.47 15.52
N VAL A 221 -10.89 8.70 14.32
CA VAL A 221 -11.54 8.31 13.07
C VAL A 221 -10.89 7.06 12.51
N ILE A 222 -11.72 6.05 12.18
CA ILE A 222 -11.27 4.78 11.60
C ILE A 222 -11.76 4.71 10.17
N ILE A 223 -10.82 4.58 9.22
CA ILE A 223 -11.08 4.40 7.80
C ILE A 223 -10.85 2.94 7.40
N GLY A 224 -11.78 2.36 6.65
CA GLY A 224 -11.82 0.94 6.35
C GLY A 224 -12.63 0.15 7.35
N GLY A 225 -12.42 -1.17 7.38
CA GLY A 225 -13.05 -2.06 8.35
C GLY A 225 -12.39 -1.99 9.72
N LEU A 226 -13.09 -2.48 10.71
CA LEU A 226 -12.56 -2.86 12.02
C LEU A 226 -12.91 -4.33 12.23
N ASP A 227 -11.95 -5.12 12.69
CA ASP A 227 -12.18 -6.53 13.04
C ASP A 227 -13.35 -6.64 14.03
N SER A 228 -14.27 -7.57 13.78
CA SER A 228 -15.53 -7.66 14.54
C SER A 228 -15.31 -8.07 15.99
N ASP A 229 -14.36 -8.97 16.26
CA ASP A 229 -14.10 -9.45 17.62
C ASP A 229 -13.43 -8.36 18.45
N GLU A 230 -12.45 -7.67 17.84
CA GLU A 230 -11.76 -6.53 18.44
C GLU A 230 -12.69 -5.35 18.71
N LYS A 231 -13.69 -5.13 17.83
CA LYS A 231 -14.73 -4.12 18.04
C LYS A 231 -15.57 -4.43 19.29
N VAL A 232 -16.02 -5.68 19.41
CA VAL A 232 -16.79 -6.12 20.58
C VAL A 232 -15.98 -5.96 21.86
N GLU A 233 -14.69 -6.28 21.84
CA GLU A 233 -13.81 -6.12 22.99
C GLU A 233 -13.63 -4.64 23.38
N LEU A 234 -13.46 -3.75 22.40
CA LEU A 234 -13.37 -2.30 22.60
C LEU A 234 -14.69 -1.74 23.18
N GLU A 235 -15.85 -2.15 22.63
CA GLU A 235 -17.16 -1.73 23.14
C GLU A 235 -17.38 -2.21 24.58
N LYS A 236 -16.96 -3.42 24.93
CA LYS A 236 -17.03 -3.96 26.29
C LYS A 236 -16.13 -3.20 27.25
N LYS A 237 -14.90 -2.88 26.85
CA LYS A 237 -13.91 -2.20 27.72
C LYS A 237 -14.28 -0.72 27.93
N TYR A 238 -14.68 -0.02 26.88
CA TYR A 238 -14.84 1.44 26.90
C TYR A 238 -16.28 1.94 26.94
N GLY A 239 -17.27 1.10 26.65
CA GLY A 239 -18.68 1.44 26.74
C GLY A 239 -19.05 2.70 25.95
N ASP A 240 -19.65 3.68 26.66
CA ASP A 240 -20.09 4.94 26.04
C ASP A 240 -18.93 5.79 25.54
N LYS A 241 -17.75 5.72 26.18
CA LYS A 241 -16.53 6.40 25.71
C LYS A 241 -16.15 5.98 24.28
N PHE A 242 -16.32 4.69 23.93
CA PHE A 242 -16.08 4.21 22.56
C PHE A 242 -17.07 4.86 21.58
N LYS A 243 -18.38 4.86 21.91
CA LYS A 243 -19.43 5.43 21.05
C LYS A 243 -19.26 6.93 20.82
N GLU A 244 -18.84 7.66 21.85
CA GLU A 244 -18.68 9.11 21.80
C GLU A 244 -17.41 9.54 21.07
N ARG A 245 -16.32 8.76 21.21
CA ARG A 245 -14.99 9.16 20.77
C ARG A 245 -14.46 8.43 19.54
N VAL A 246 -15.16 7.38 19.04
CA VAL A 246 -14.71 6.62 17.87
C VAL A 246 -15.73 6.74 16.73
N PHE A 247 -15.29 7.25 15.59
CA PHE A 247 -16.09 7.34 14.37
C PHE A 247 -15.62 6.29 13.37
N LEU A 248 -16.51 5.38 12.99
CA LEU A 248 -16.26 4.38 11.96
C LEU A 248 -16.73 4.92 10.60
N ALA A 249 -15.81 5.39 9.78
CA ALA A 249 -16.13 5.93 8.46
C ALA A 249 -16.40 4.82 7.42
N GLY A 250 -15.91 3.59 7.68
CA GLY A 250 -16.00 2.49 6.72
C GLY A 250 -15.07 2.67 5.52
N TRP A 251 -15.31 1.89 4.47
CA TRP A 251 -14.55 1.96 3.24
C TRP A 251 -14.80 3.28 2.50
N THR A 252 -13.73 3.92 2.10
CA THR A 252 -13.74 5.28 1.53
C THR A 252 -12.89 5.31 0.27
N ASN A 253 -13.31 6.12 -0.71
CA ASN A 253 -12.54 6.33 -1.93
C ASN A 253 -11.14 6.86 -1.61
N GLN A 254 -10.12 6.40 -2.34
CA GLN A 254 -8.73 6.81 -2.17
C GLN A 254 -8.54 8.34 -2.20
N LEU A 255 -9.27 9.03 -3.08
CA LEU A 255 -9.20 10.50 -3.21
C LEU A 255 -9.92 11.26 -2.11
N SER A 256 -10.66 10.57 -1.24
CA SER A 256 -11.30 11.17 -0.05
C SER A 256 -10.45 11.01 1.21
N LEU A 257 -9.41 10.17 1.20
CA LEU A 257 -8.60 9.87 2.39
C LEU A 257 -7.87 11.10 2.92
N SER A 258 -7.40 11.97 2.03
CA SER A 258 -6.72 13.22 2.39
C SER A 258 -7.59 14.14 3.24
N LEU A 259 -8.92 14.16 3.03
CA LEU A 259 -9.87 14.95 3.83
C LEU A 259 -9.87 14.55 5.31
N TYR A 260 -9.81 13.24 5.59
CA TYR A 260 -9.80 12.73 6.96
C TYR A 260 -8.42 12.81 7.63
N LEU A 261 -7.35 12.80 6.83
CA LEU A 261 -5.99 12.73 7.34
C LEU A 261 -5.35 14.09 7.59
N LYS A 262 -5.62 15.10 6.74
CA LYS A 262 -4.90 16.39 6.71
C LYS A 262 -4.90 17.18 8.02
N ASP A 263 -5.97 17.05 8.83
CA ASP A 263 -6.14 17.80 10.08
C ASP A 263 -5.99 16.90 11.33
N ALA A 264 -5.55 15.65 11.14
CA ALA A 264 -5.28 14.74 12.25
C ALA A 264 -4.06 15.21 13.07
N ILE A 265 -4.09 15.03 14.38
CA ILE A 265 -2.97 15.34 15.26
C ILE A 265 -1.79 14.39 14.98
N PHE A 266 -2.08 13.11 14.87
CA PHE A 266 -1.12 12.07 14.45
C PHE A 266 -1.87 10.86 13.89
N THR A 267 -1.13 9.88 13.39
CA THR A 267 -1.66 8.59 12.95
C THR A 267 -0.90 7.44 13.61
N VAL A 268 -1.58 6.30 13.80
CA VAL A 268 -1.00 5.05 14.32
C VAL A 268 -0.98 4.01 13.21
N ILE A 269 0.21 3.46 12.91
CA ILE A 269 0.44 2.53 11.80
C ILE A 269 1.23 1.32 12.30
N LEU A 270 0.52 0.25 12.59
CA LEU A 270 1.11 -0.97 13.15
C LEU A 270 1.01 -2.14 12.17
N TYR A 271 2.01 -3.03 12.24
CA TYR A 271 2.06 -4.32 11.58
C TYR A 271 2.86 -5.29 12.43
N THR A 272 2.39 -6.53 12.55
CA THR A 272 3.24 -7.60 13.09
C THR A 272 4.49 -7.76 12.23
N LYS A 273 5.56 -8.33 12.79
CA LYS A 273 6.79 -8.68 12.04
C LYS A 273 6.87 -10.16 11.68
N ASP A 274 5.76 -10.87 11.75
CA ASP A 274 5.71 -12.33 11.60
C ASP A 274 5.99 -12.78 10.17
N THR A 275 5.73 -11.92 9.19
CA THR A 275 6.04 -12.18 7.79
C THR A 275 7.07 -11.20 7.24
N PRO A 276 7.89 -11.59 6.25
CA PRO A 276 8.81 -10.67 5.58
C PRO A 276 8.09 -9.48 4.95
N ASN A 277 6.89 -9.70 4.40
CA ASN A 277 6.09 -8.63 3.81
C ASN A 277 5.70 -7.56 4.83
N ASN A 278 5.33 -7.95 6.05
CA ASN A 278 5.02 -7.02 7.13
C ASN A 278 6.28 -6.38 7.71
N ARG A 279 7.35 -7.17 7.93
CA ARG A 279 8.62 -6.68 8.48
C ARG A 279 9.21 -5.54 7.67
N TYR A 280 9.20 -5.67 6.33
CA TYR A 280 9.78 -4.69 5.40
C TYR A 280 8.72 -3.86 4.67
N CYS A 281 7.53 -3.70 5.25
CA CYS A 281 6.47 -2.91 4.61
C CYS A 281 6.76 -1.41 4.70
N GLU A 282 6.34 -0.70 3.65
CA GLU A 282 6.16 0.74 3.62
C GLU A 282 4.71 0.96 3.19
N ALA A 283 3.81 1.08 4.17
CA ALA A 283 2.40 1.18 3.89
C ALA A 283 2.05 2.47 3.13
N ASN A 284 1.14 2.41 2.17
CA ASN A 284 0.68 3.61 1.44
C ASN A 284 0.20 4.71 2.41
N ARG A 285 -0.53 4.34 3.46
CA ARG A 285 -1.00 5.27 4.50
C ARG A 285 0.14 5.95 5.26
N PHE A 286 1.31 5.31 5.36
CA PHE A 286 2.51 5.91 5.95
C PHE A 286 2.97 7.10 5.11
N TYR A 287 3.12 6.92 3.80
CA TYR A 287 3.52 7.99 2.90
C TYR A 287 2.45 9.07 2.72
N GLN A 288 1.17 8.70 2.81
CA GLN A 288 0.07 9.66 2.85
C GLN A 288 0.20 10.59 4.07
N ALA A 289 0.53 10.05 5.24
CA ALA A 289 0.78 10.85 6.44
C ALA A 289 2.03 11.73 6.28
N CYS A 290 3.14 11.19 5.76
CA CYS A 290 4.35 11.95 5.48
C CYS A 290 4.08 13.15 4.57
N SER A 291 3.38 12.94 3.44
CA SER A 291 3.10 14.00 2.46
C SER A 291 2.16 15.09 2.96
N LEU A 292 1.28 14.77 3.91
CA LEU A 292 0.38 15.72 4.58
C LEU A 292 0.97 16.30 5.88
N ALA A 293 2.24 16.01 6.17
CA ALA A 293 2.94 16.46 7.37
C ALA A 293 2.23 16.07 8.67
N ILE A 294 1.73 14.82 8.76
CA ILE A 294 1.08 14.29 9.96
C ILE A 294 2.11 13.47 10.76
N PRO A 295 2.33 13.78 12.04
CA PRO A 295 3.16 13.00 12.94
C PRO A 295 2.72 11.52 13.00
N ILE A 296 3.70 10.59 13.09
CA ILE A 296 3.45 9.17 12.95
C ILE A 296 3.88 8.43 14.22
N ILE A 297 3.04 7.50 14.68
CA ILE A 297 3.46 6.43 15.59
C ILE A 297 3.44 5.13 14.77
N CYS A 298 4.58 4.47 14.63
CA CYS A 298 4.66 3.20 13.91
C CYS A 298 5.30 2.09 14.74
N GLY A 299 5.08 0.84 14.31
CA GLY A 299 5.78 -0.32 14.85
C GLY A 299 7.27 -0.31 14.50
N SER A 300 7.99 -1.32 14.94
CA SER A 300 9.41 -1.52 14.65
C SER A 300 9.68 -2.17 13.28
N ASN A 301 8.77 -1.99 12.31
CA ASN A 301 8.97 -2.39 10.92
C ASN A 301 10.14 -1.61 10.33
N GLU A 302 11.18 -2.31 9.87
CA GLU A 302 12.51 -1.75 9.64
C GLU A 302 12.52 -0.54 8.70
N SER A 303 11.76 -0.56 7.62
CA SER A 303 11.72 0.55 6.67
C SER A 303 10.97 1.79 7.19
N MET A 304 9.82 1.62 7.87
CA MET A 304 9.09 2.74 8.45
C MET A 304 9.85 3.35 9.65
N LYS A 305 10.40 2.47 10.53
CA LYS A 305 11.26 2.88 11.64
C LYS A 305 12.43 3.73 11.15
N SER A 306 13.14 3.30 10.10
CA SER A 306 14.28 4.03 9.52
C SER A 306 13.90 5.45 9.09
N ILE A 307 12.74 5.62 8.42
CA ILE A 307 12.27 6.93 7.96
C ILE A 307 11.87 7.82 9.15
N VAL A 308 11.11 7.28 10.11
CA VAL A 308 10.71 8.05 11.30
C VAL A 308 11.92 8.49 12.10
N ASP A 309 12.94 7.64 12.21
CA ASP A 309 14.18 7.97 12.93
C ASP A 309 15.03 9.02 12.19
N GLU A 310 15.16 8.89 10.86
CA GLU A 310 15.90 9.84 10.03
C GLU A 310 15.31 11.24 10.09
N PHE A 311 14.00 11.38 9.91
CA PHE A 311 13.31 12.67 9.81
C PHE A 311 12.74 13.17 11.14
N LYS A 312 12.80 12.39 12.22
CA LYS A 312 12.25 12.73 13.54
C LYS A 312 10.82 13.26 13.47
N MET A 313 9.99 12.65 12.61
CA MET A 313 8.61 13.06 12.33
C MET A 313 7.57 12.35 13.18
N GLY A 314 7.99 11.67 14.23
CA GLY A 314 7.13 10.89 15.10
C GLY A 314 7.93 9.94 15.98
N VAL A 315 7.29 8.86 16.40
CA VAL A 315 7.86 7.85 17.31
C VAL A 315 7.70 6.47 16.68
N TYR A 316 8.73 5.64 16.77
CA TYR A 316 8.61 4.22 16.53
C TYR A 316 8.64 3.45 17.85
N LEU A 317 8.01 2.28 17.86
CA LEU A 317 7.98 1.37 18.99
C LEU A 317 9.16 0.39 18.88
N GLU A 318 9.68 -0.07 19.99
CA GLU A 318 10.62 -1.22 20.00
C GLU A 318 9.88 -2.55 19.76
N SER A 319 8.64 -2.65 20.24
CA SER A 319 7.70 -3.70 19.82
C SER A 319 7.09 -3.37 18.46
N ASP A 320 6.34 -4.30 17.88
CA ASP A 320 5.57 -4.08 16.65
C ASP A 320 4.17 -3.48 16.90
N GLY A 321 3.86 -3.15 18.16
CA GLY A 321 2.57 -2.63 18.61
C GLY A 321 1.79 -3.58 19.52
N ARG A 322 2.36 -4.74 19.85
CA ARG A 322 1.75 -5.70 20.80
C ARG A 322 1.72 -5.21 22.24
N ASP A 323 2.65 -4.35 22.62
CA ASP A 323 2.71 -3.78 23.97
C ASP A 323 1.89 -2.47 24.03
N LEU A 324 0.72 -2.57 24.66
CA LEU A 324 -0.17 -1.42 24.82
C LEU A 324 0.43 -0.34 25.73
N HIS A 325 1.25 -0.70 26.73
CA HIS A 325 1.87 0.28 27.63
C HIS A 325 2.91 1.11 26.89
N GLU A 326 3.72 0.49 26.04
CA GLU A 326 4.65 1.19 25.16
C GLU A 326 3.91 2.15 24.20
N LEU A 327 2.81 1.68 23.60
CA LEU A 327 1.96 2.51 22.74
C LEU A 327 1.37 3.72 23.47
N ILE A 328 0.86 3.56 24.68
CA ILE A 328 0.35 4.66 25.52
C ILE A 328 1.47 5.65 25.80
N GLY A 329 2.68 5.17 26.09
CA GLY A 329 3.88 6.01 26.27
C GLY A 329 4.21 6.81 25.00
N ALA A 330 4.19 6.17 23.83
CA ALA A 330 4.42 6.80 22.54
C ALA A 330 3.38 7.87 22.20
N VAL A 331 2.09 7.61 22.47
CA VAL A 331 1.01 8.60 22.30
C VAL A 331 1.25 9.83 23.17
N LYS A 332 1.58 9.65 24.46
CA LYS A 332 1.89 10.76 25.38
C LYS A 332 3.12 11.55 24.91
N MET A 333 4.14 10.85 24.39
CA MET A 333 5.35 11.49 23.86
C MET A 333 5.05 12.36 22.65
N VAL A 334 4.24 11.84 21.69
CA VAL A 334 3.84 12.61 20.49
C VAL A 334 2.97 13.80 20.90
N ASP A 335 2.05 13.64 21.82
CA ASP A 335 1.19 14.72 22.30
C ASP A 335 2.00 15.83 22.97
N SER A 336 2.90 15.47 23.89
CA SER A 336 3.74 16.44 24.61
C SER A 336 4.75 17.18 23.72
N ASN A 337 5.20 16.57 22.63
CA ASN A 337 6.18 17.12 21.69
C ASN A 337 5.57 17.39 20.31
N TYR A 338 4.26 17.62 20.24
CA TYR A 338 3.53 17.74 18.97
C TYR A 338 4.15 18.77 18.02
N SER A 339 4.49 19.97 18.50
CA SER A 339 5.06 21.02 17.67
C SER A 339 6.37 20.58 17.01
N LEU A 340 7.25 19.93 17.75
CA LEU A 340 8.53 19.42 17.23
C LEU A 340 8.29 18.40 16.09
N TYR A 341 7.46 17.39 16.32
CA TYR A 341 7.18 16.36 15.31
C TYR A 341 6.45 16.94 14.11
N LYS A 342 5.53 17.89 14.34
CA LYS A 342 4.80 18.58 13.26
C LYS A 342 5.72 19.40 12.40
N ASP A 343 6.63 20.19 12.98
CA ASP A 343 7.59 21.02 12.26
C ASP A 343 8.54 20.16 11.41
N ASN A 344 9.06 19.08 11.98
CA ASN A 344 9.89 18.11 11.26
C ASN A 344 9.12 17.48 10.09
N SER A 345 7.86 17.09 10.31
CA SER A 345 6.99 16.55 9.25
C SER A 345 6.76 17.56 8.12
N ILE A 346 6.59 18.86 8.45
CA ILE A 346 6.43 19.94 7.45
C ILE A 346 7.70 20.09 6.60
N GLN A 347 8.88 20.02 7.22
CA GLN A 347 10.15 20.16 6.52
C GLN A 347 10.38 19.04 5.49
N CYS A 348 10.06 17.80 5.83
CA CYS A 348 10.34 16.63 4.98
C CYS A 348 9.21 16.26 4.02
N ARG A 349 7.98 16.77 4.18
CA ARG A 349 6.80 16.32 3.43
C ARG A 349 6.97 16.28 1.91
N LYS A 350 7.71 17.23 1.33
CA LYS A 350 7.94 17.32 -0.12
C LYS A 350 8.76 16.15 -0.66
N MET A 351 9.53 15.47 0.19
CA MET A 351 10.34 14.30 -0.19
C MET A 351 9.47 13.05 -0.41
N PHE A 352 8.22 13.06 0.07
CA PHE A 352 7.30 11.93 0.02
C PHE A 352 6.16 12.14 -0.99
N ILE A 353 6.43 12.90 -2.05
CA ILE A 353 5.49 13.14 -3.15
C ILE A 353 5.99 12.40 -4.39
N TRP A 354 5.06 11.74 -5.08
CA TRP A 354 5.36 11.05 -6.32
C TRP A 354 5.89 12.02 -7.38
N ASP A 355 7.04 11.66 -7.94
CA ASP A 355 7.61 12.28 -9.13
C ASP A 355 7.62 11.23 -10.27
N GLU A 356 7.13 11.61 -11.44
CA GLU A 356 7.11 10.74 -12.61
C GLU A 356 8.50 10.28 -13.05
N ASN A 357 9.55 11.07 -12.77
CA ASN A 357 10.95 10.71 -12.98
C ASN A 357 11.41 9.51 -12.13
N MET A 358 10.59 9.08 -11.15
CA MET A 358 10.81 7.81 -10.45
C MET A 358 10.67 6.61 -11.40
N VAL A 359 9.90 6.74 -12.49
CA VAL A 359 9.82 5.75 -13.57
C VAL A 359 10.88 6.08 -14.60
N LYS A 360 12.08 5.57 -14.38
CA LYS A 360 13.24 5.91 -15.19
C LYS A 360 13.14 5.31 -16.58
N LYS A 361 13.33 6.14 -17.60
CA LYS A 361 13.26 5.74 -19.02
C LYS A 361 14.25 4.63 -19.36
N GLU A 362 15.45 4.64 -18.76
CA GLU A 362 16.48 3.62 -18.92
C GLU A 362 16.07 2.18 -18.58
N TRP A 363 14.95 2.01 -17.83
CA TRP A 363 14.44 0.69 -17.46
C TRP A 363 13.67 -0.01 -18.57
N TRP A 364 13.16 0.74 -19.53
CA TRP A 364 12.26 0.21 -20.55
C TRP A 364 12.51 0.74 -21.97
N ASP A 365 13.26 1.81 -22.13
CA ASP A 365 13.66 2.36 -23.42
C ASP A 365 15.07 1.85 -23.79
N LYS A 366 15.18 1.15 -24.93
CA LYS A 366 16.44 0.64 -25.48
C LYS A 366 16.54 0.95 -26.96
#